data_9a5f0c094067bf7fcab1dc3ca5ea5fe6
#
_entry.id   9a5f0c094067bf7fcab1dc3ca5ea5fe6
#
_cell.length_a   1.000
_cell.length_b   1.000
_cell.length_c   1.000
_cell.angle_alpha   90.00
_cell.angle_beta   90.00
_cell.angle_gamma   90.00
#
_symmetry.space_group_name_H-M   'P 1'
#
loop_
_entity.id
_entity.type
_entity.pdbx_description
1 polymer ?
#
loop_
_entity_poly.entity_id
_entity_poly.type
_entity_poly.pdbx_seq_one_letter_code
_entity_poly.pdbx_strand_id
1 'polypeptide(L)'
;DWTKPFFTAASTHEPGTVFHYDTGCSQVLAALVARLTGQQVMDYLNERVFTPLGADDGKHWLRDPAGTCQGGTGLCMSLRDLHKVTRLVMDGGRGILPEWFCREMTKKHIDNCLCTNEEERYGYGWQVWMTRAGWAMYGLGGQLAVVCPEKDVCLCTIADTRLDPIGVQRIYNAFFDEIYPYCGMEDMSPVRLSPEIQPLGNNPACALDASPVYHFAAPNPLGLARVELRGNTLIWENARG
;
A
#
# COMPACT_ATOMS: atom_id res chain seq x y z
N ASP A 1 -16.68 16.30 2.86
CA ASP A 1 -15.38 16.79 3.32
C ASP A 1 -14.95 15.98 4.57
N TRP A 2 -13.95 15.12 4.39
CA TRP A 2 -13.46 14.23 5.45
C TRP A 2 -12.49 14.91 6.42
N THR A 3 -12.09 16.15 6.16
CA THR A 3 -11.23 16.90 7.10
C THR A 3 -12.02 17.51 8.24
N LYS A 4 -13.32 17.79 8.03
CA LYS A 4 -14.16 18.43 9.03
C LYS A 4 -14.25 17.66 10.38
N PRO A 5 -14.50 16.35 10.41
CA PRO A 5 -14.50 15.58 11.66
C PRO A 5 -13.16 15.64 12.39
N PHE A 6 -12.04 15.62 11.64
CA PHE A 6 -10.70 15.71 12.22
C PHE A 6 -10.51 17.01 13.03
N PHE A 7 -10.90 18.16 12.49
CA PHE A 7 -10.76 19.46 13.18
C PHE A 7 -11.77 19.69 14.30
N THR A 8 -12.82 18.87 14.38
CA THR A 8 -13.82 18.95 15.47
C THR A 8 -13.53 17.96 16.60
N ALA A 9 -12.63 17.00 16.39
CA ALA A 9 -12.21 16.07 17.44
C ALA A 9 -11.32 16.78 18.48
N ALA A 10 -11.53 16.46 19.74
CA ALA A 10 -10.66 16.95 20.81
C ALA A 10 -9.32 16.23 20.80
N SER A 11 -8.23 16.96 20.99
CA SER A 11 -6.92 16.36 21.23
C SER A 11 -6.92 15.63 22.57
N THR A 12 -6.39 14.40 22.59
CA THR A 12 -6.31 13.57 23.80
C THR A 12 -4.93 13.57 24.44
N HIS A 13 -3.90 14.01 23.71
CA HIS A 13 -2.51 14.02 24.15
C HIS A 13 -1.80 15.27 23.63
N GLU A 14 -0.73 15.64 24.32
CA GLU A 14 0.17 16.69 23.84
C GLU A 14 0.81 16.25 22.51
N PRO A 15 0.82 17.10 21.46
CA PRO A 15 1.41 16.76 20.17
C PRO A 15 2.86 16.29 20.30
N GLY A 16 3.19 15.20 19.57
CA GLY A 16 4.53 14.62 19.55
C GLY A 16 4.88 13.70 20.72
N THR A 17 3.96 13.44 21.65
CA THR A 17 4.26 12.65 22.85
C THR A 17 3.80 11.20 22.77
N VAL A 18 2.75 10.91 22.02
CA VAL A 18 2.16 9.58 21.90
C VAL A 18 1.96 9.23 20.43
N PHE A 19 2.45 8.06 20.02
CA PHE A 19 2.15 7.53 18.70
C PHE A 19 0.67 7.07 18.63
N HIS A 20 -0.02 7.57 17.63
CA HIS A 20 -1.34 7.08 17.24
C HIS A 20 -1.44 7.07 15.72
N TYR A 21 -1.68 5.89 15.14
CA TYR A 21 -1.89 5.78 13.69
C TYR A 21 -3.29 6.28 13.33
N ASP A 22 -3.36 7.36 12.56
CA ASP A 22 -4.61 8.00 12.16
C ASP A 22 -4.60 8.40 10.68
N THR A 23 -5.46 7.77 9.89
CA THR A 23 -5.69 8.07 8.48
C THR A 23 -6.17 9.51 8.26
N GLY A 24 -6.84 10.10 9.25
CA GLY A 24 -7.32 11.50 9.22
C GLY A 24 -6.18 12.50 9.08
N CYS A 25 -5.03 12.24 9.70
CA CYS A 25 -3.83 13.09 9.55
C CYS A 25 -3.40 13.18 8.08
N SER A 26 -3.34 12.04 7.38
CA SER A 26 -2.96 12.00 5.96
C SER A 26 -4.01 12.67 5.07
N GLN A 27 -5.31 12.57 5.41
CA GLN A 27 -6.37 13.27 4.70
C GLN A 27 -6.20 14.80 4.82
N VAL A 28 -5.86 15.29 6.00
CA VAL A 28 -5.59 16.72 6.23
C VAL A 28 -4.38 17.19 5.42
N LEU A 29 -3.31 16.39 5.35
CA LEU A 29 -2.16 16.72 4.52
C LEU A 29 -2.50 16.80 3.03
N ALA A 30 -3.30 15.88 2.50
CA ALA A 30 -3.77 15.93 1.11
C ALA A 30 -4.60 17.20 0.83
N ALA A 31 -5.51 17.56 1.74
CA ALA A 31 -6.29 18.79 1.66
C ALA A 31 -5.41 20.04 1.76
N LEU A 32 -4.37 20.00 2.60
CA LEU A 32 -3.41 21.11 2.74
C LEU A 32 -2.63 21.33 1.44
N VAL A 33 -2.14 20.27 0.80
CA VAL A 33 -1.49 20.36 -0.52
C VAL A 33 -2.43 21.01 -1.52
N ALA A 34 -3.69 20.54 -1.61
CA ALA A 34 -4.67 21.10 -2.53
C ALA A 34 -4.93 22.60 -2.27
N ARG A 35 -5.01 22.99 -1.00
CA ARG A 35 -5.24 24.39 -0.60
C ARG A 35 -4.05 25.31 -0.92
N LEU A 36 -2.84 24.85 -0.66
CA LEU A 36 -1.62 25.66 -0.83
C LEU A 36 -1.19 25.79 -2.30
N THR A 37 -1.42 24.74 -3.09
CA THR A 37 -0.92 24.68 -4.47
C THR A 37 -1.99 24.95 -5.52
N GLY A 38 -3.27 24.88 -5.15
CA GLY A 38 -4.38 24.91 -6.10
C GLY A 38 -4.55 23.62 -6.91
N GLN A 39 -3.70 22.59 -6.66
CA GLN A 39 -3.71 21.30 -7.35
C GLN A 39 -4.08 20.19 -6.38
N GLN A 40 -4.83 19.18 -6.85
CA GLN A 40 -4.98 17.94 -6.06
C GLN A 40 -3.63 17.23 -5.90
N VAL A 41 -3.46 16.51 -4.80
CA VAL A 41 -2.17 15.82 -4.51
C VAL A 41 -1.75 14.88 -5.65
N MET A 42 -2.70 14.25 -6.34
CA MET A 42 -2.42 13.42 -7.51
C MET A 42 -1.78 14.21 -8.64
N ASP A 43 -2.38 15.36 -9.00
CA ASP A 43 -1.89 16.20 -10.09
C ASP A 43 -0.54 16.81 -9.75
N TYR A 44 -0.38 17.25 -8.48
CA TYR A 44 0.86 17.80 -7.96
C TYR A 44 2.01 16.79 -8.00
N LEU A 45 1.75 15.53 -7.58
CA LEU A 45 2.76 14.46 -7.61
C LEU A 45 3.01 13.94 -9.03
N ASN A 46 2.01 13.92 -9.91
CA ASN A 46 2.23 13.55 -11.31
C ASN A 46 3.27 14.46 -11.96
N GLU A 47 3.09 15.75 -11.85
CA GLU A 47 3.97 16.72 -12.47
C GLU A 47 5.42 16.65 -11.91
N ARG A 48 5.57 16.48 -10.60
CA ARG A 48 6.84 16.65 -9.89
C ARG A 48 7.58 15.36 -9.56
N VAL A 49 6.86 14.26 -9.49
CA VAL A 49 7.44 12.99 -9.04
C VAL A 49 7.18 11.87 -10.04
N PHE A 50 5.91 11.54 -10.32
CA PHE A 50 5.59 10.33 -11.06
C PHE A 50 6.04 10.40 -12.51
N THR A 51 5.73 11.49 -13.23
CA THR A 51 6.16 11.66 -14.62
C THR A 51 7.68 11.75 -14.77
N PRO A 52 8.42 12.56 -13.98
CA PRO A 52 9.89 12.53 -14.02
C PRO A 52 10.50 11.16 -13.68
N LEU A 53 9.84 10.38 -12.85
CA LEU A 53 10.28 9.02 -12.47
C LEU A 53 9.90 7.96 -13.52
N GLY A 54 9.06 8.30 -14.50
CA GLY A 54 8.49 7.35 -15.46
C GLY A 54 7.51 6.37 -14.81
N ALA A 55 6.84 6.80 -13.73
CA ALA A 55 5.83 6.02 -13.01
C ALA A 55 4.43 6.35 -13.56
N ASP A 56 4.14 5.95 -14.79
CA ASP A 56 2.95 6.36 -15.54
C ASP A 56 2.02 5.19 -15.91
N ASP A 57 2.10 4.06 -15.22
CA ASP A 57 1.35 2.85 -15.55
C ASP A 57 -0.05 2.85 -14.90
N GLY A 58 -0.95 3.67 -15.47
CA GLY A 58 -2.38 3.62 -15.21
C GLY A 58 -2.83 3.99 -13.79
N LYS A 59 -2.03 4.76 -13.04
CA LYS A 59 -2.34 5.16 -11.67
C LYS A 59 -3.53 6.12 -11.56
N HIS A 60 -4.28 6.00 -10.48
CA HIS A 60 -5.34 6.94 -10.12
C HIS A 60 -5.48 7.03 -8.60
N TRP A 61 -6.10 8.11 -8.14
CA TRP A 61 -6.34 8.33 -6.71
C TRP A 61 -7.83 8.58 -6.46
N LEU A 62 -8.42 7.81 -5.55
CA LEU A 62 -9.80 8.00 -5.14
C LEU A 62 -9.96 9.34 -4.43
N ARG A 63 -11.17 9.92 -4.51
CA ARG A 63 -11.49 11.22 -3.90
C ARG A 63 -12.58 11.07 -2.86
N ASP A 64 -12.58 11.96 -1.89
CA ASP A 64 -13.68 12.12 -0.95
C ASP A 64 -14.89 12.79 -1.64
N PRO A 65 -16.07 12.85 -1.00
CA PRO A 65 -17.25 13.51 -1.57
C PRO A 65 -17.09 15.02 -1.88
N ALA A 66 -16.07 15.68 -1.32
CA ALA A 66 -15.73 17.06 -1.61
C ALA A 66 -14.74 17.22 -2.78
N GLY A 67 -14.28 16.10 -3.37
CA GLY A 67 -13.34 16.08 -4.48
C GLY A 67 -11.87 16.09 -4.10
N THR A 68 -11.53 16.04 -2.81
CA THR A 68 -10.15 15.94 -2.30
C THR A 68 -9.64 14.51 -2.43
N CYS A 69 -8.42 14.30 -2.91
CA CYS A 69 -7.79 12.98 -2.90
C CYS A 69 -7.75 12.40 -1.47
N GLN A 70 -8.02 11.09 -1.34
CA GLN A 70 -8.01 10.40 -0.06
C GLN A 70 -6.56 10.24 0.43
N GLY A 71 -6.09 11.14 1.29
CA GLY A 71 -4.68 11.23 1.69
C GLY A 71 -4.13 9.98 2.37
N GLY A 72 -4.96 9.21 3.08
CA GLY A 72 -4.54 8.03 3.82
C GLY A 72 -4.82 6.71 3.10
N THR A 73 -5.42 6.73 1.91
CA THR A 73 -5.80 5.53 1.13
C THR A 73 -6.11 5.89 -0.32
N GLY A 74 -6.49 4.90 -1.12
CA GLY A 74 -7.09 5.13 -2.43
C GLY A 74 -6.15 5.48 -3.57
N LEU A 75 -4.84 5.56 -3.35
CA LEU A 75 -3.88 5.59 -4.44
C LEU A 75 -3.73 4.18 -5.02
N CYS A 76 -4.14 4.02 -6.28
CA CYS A 76 -3.96 2.79 -7.04
C CYS A 76 -2.81 2.99 -8.03
N MET A 77 -1.85 2.09 -8.02
CA MET A 77 -0.72 2.08 -8.94
C MET A 77 -0.23 0.66 -9.21
N SER A 78 0.53 0.46 -10.28
CA SER A 78 1.13 -0.82 -10.57
C SER A 78 2.23 -1.16 -9.56
N LEU A 79 2.52 -2.46 -9.37
CA LEU A 79 3.64 -2.90 -8.54
C LEU A 79 4.98 -2.34 -9.06
N ARG A 80 5.12 -2.19 -10.37
CA ARG A 80 6.31 -1.62 -10.99
C ARG A 80 6.50 -0.15 -10.63
N ASP A 81 5.42 0.62 -10.60
CA ASP A 81 5.48 2.04 -10.21
C ASP A 81 5.68 2.20 -8.70
N LEU A 82 5.08 1.34 -7.88
CA LEU A 82 5.38 1.29 -6.45
C LEU A 82 6.88 1.04 -6.21
N HIS A 83 7.48 0.09 -6.94
CA HIS A 83 8.92 -0.17 -6.86
C HIS A 83 9.76 1.06 -7.26
N LYS A 84 9.39 1.78 -8.33
CA LYS A 84 10.10 3.02 -8.73
C LYS A 84 10.07 4.08 -7.62
N VAL A 85 8.89 4.31 -7.01
CA VAL A 85 8.74 5.26 -5.89
C VAL A 85 9.56 4.80 -4.67
N THR A 86 9.55 3.51 -4.37
CA THR A 86 10.34 2.93 -3.29
C THR A 86 11.84 3.16 -3.51
N ARG A 87 12.33 2.85 -4.70
CA ARG A 87 13.73 3.10 -5.08
C ARG A 87 14.08 4.57 -5.06
N LEU A 88 13.18 5.46 -5.47
CA LEU A 88 13.40 6.90 -5.41
C LEU A 88 13.74 7.36 -3.99
N VAL A 89 12.95 6.92 -2.99
CA VAL A 89 13.19 7.29 -1.58
C VAL A 89 14.45 6.62 -1.06
N MET A 90 14.64 5.33 -1.34
CA MET A 90 15.80 4.54 -0.92
C MET A 90 17.12 5.15 -1.44
N ASP A 91 17.13 5.66 -2.67
CA ASP A 91 18.29 6.26 -3.33
C ASP A 91 18.45 7.77 -3.04
N GLY A 92 17.88 8.27 -1.97
CA GLY A 92 18.02 9.66 -1.52
C GLY A 92 17.34 10.68 -2.42
N GLY A 93 16.28 10.27 -3.16
CA GLY A 93 15.45 11.19 -3.93
C GLY A 93 15.92 11.50 -5.35
N ARG A 94 17.12 11.05 -5.76
CA ARG A 94 17.65 11.16 -7.15
C ARG A 94 17.44 12.53 -7.81
N GLY A 95 17.51 13.62 -7.04
CA GLY A 95 17.27 14.97 -7.54
C GLY A 95 15.79 15.34 -7.77
N ILE A 96 14.86 14.40 -7.63
CA ILE A 96 13.41 14.63 -7.67
C ILE A 96 12.89 15.03 -6.29
N LEU A 97 13.35 14.33 -5.24
CA LEU A 97 13.09 14.70 -3.85
C LEU A 97 14.37 15.23 -3.20
N PRO A 98 14.29 16.16 -2.24
CA PRO A 98 15.45 16.58 -1.47
C PRO A 98 16.03 15.40 -0.66
N GLU A 99 17.34 15.19 -0.72
CA GLU A 99 18.00 14.10 0.02
C GLU A 99 17.74 14.17 1.53
N TRP A 100 17.79 15.38 2.10
CA TRP A 100 17.49 15.56 3.52
C TRP A 100 16.08 15.10 3.90
N PHE A 101 15.10 15.29 2.98
CA PHE A 101 13.71 14.85 3.21
C PHE A 101 13.62 13.33 3.24
N CYS A 102 14.24 12.64 2.27
CA CYS A 102 14.28 11.18 2.24
C CYS A 102 14.91 10.61 3.51
N ARG A 103 16.04 11.20 3.95
CA ARG A 103 16.71 10.80 5.19
C ARG A 103 15.85 11.00 6.42
N GLU A 104 15.21 12.16 6.60
CA GLU A 104 14.34 12.40 7.75
C GLU A 104 13.07 11.58 7.68
N MET A 105 12.45 11.41 6.51
CA MET A 105 11.28 10.57 6.31
C MET A 105 11.51 9.14 6.81
N THR A 106 12.68 8.57 6.52
CA THR A 106 13.02 7.17 6.82
C THR A 106 13.78 6.97 8.13
N LYS A 107 13.83 8.00 8.98
CA LYS A 107 14.41 7.96 10.31
C LYS A 107 13.33 7.75 11.36
N LYS A 108 13.66 7.01 12.44
CA LYS A 108 12.77 6.87 13.60
C LYS A 108 12.60 8.20 14.33
N HIS A 109 11.37 8.65 14.49
CA HIS A 109 11.02 9.85 15.22
C HIS A 109 10.25 9.55 16.51
N ILE A 110 9.53 8.42 16.58
CA ILE A 110 8.72 8.06 17.75
C ILE A 110 8.69 6.53 17.93
N ASP A 111 8.54 6.08 19.17
CA ASP A 111 8.29 4.68 19.50
C ASP A 111 6.83 4.30 19.26
N ASN A 112 6.61 3.08 18.78
CA ASN A 112 5.29 2.52 18.47
C ASN A 112 5.15 1.04 18.88
N CYS A 113 5.74 0.67 20.00
CA CYS A 113 5.87 -0.71 20.48
C CYS A 113 4.54 -1.46 20.72
N LEU A 114 3.41 -0.77 20.68
CA LEU A 114 2.08 -1.34 20.89
C LEU A 114 1.38 -1.79 19.60
N CYS A 115 2.04 -1.71 18.44
CA CYS A 115 1.48 -2.16 17.18
C CYS A 115 1.31 -3.68 17.14
N THR A 116 0.35 -4.15 16.33
CA THR A 116 -0.05 -5.56 16.28
C THR A 116 1.01 -6.44 15.63
N ASN A 117 1.53 -6.00 14.47
CA ASN A 117 2.56 -6.74 13.76
C ASN A 117 3.93 -6.50 14.41
N GLU A 118 4.74 -7.54 14.52
CA GLU A 118 6.07 -7.44 15.13
C GLU A 118 6.98 -6.49 14.37
N GLU A 119 6.97 -6.54 13.04
CA GLU A 119 7.78 -5.66 12.20
C GLU A 119 7.40 -4.18 12.31
N GLU A 120 6.21 -3.87 12.81
CA GLU A 120 5.73 -2.50 12.96
C GLU A 120 6.05 -1.89 14.33
N ARG A 121 6.81 -2.59 15.20
CA ARG A 121 7.14 -2.16 16.57
C ARG A 121 8.50 -1.50 16.72
N TYR A 122 9.22 -1.32 15.62
CA TYR A 122 10.58 -0.75 15.64
C TYR A 122 10.61 0.77 15.68
N GLY A 123 9.46 1.42 15.51
CA GLY A 123 9.28 2.87 15.53
C GLY A 123 8.61 3.39 14.27
N TYR A 124 8.43 4.70 14.21
CA TYR A 124 7.75 5.36 13.10
C TYR A 124 8.50 6.62 12.65
N GLY A 125 8.63 6.80 11.36
CA GLY A 125 9.18 7.97 10.70
C GLY A 125 8.10 8.93 10.22
N TRP A 126 8.32 9.60 9.09
CA TRP A 126 7.31 10.42 8.45
C TRP A 126 6.47 9.57 7.49
N GLN A 127 5.39 9.00 8.01
CA GLN A 127 4.48 8.07 7.32
C GLN A 127 5.15 6.78 6.80
N VAL A 128 6.24 6.36 7.43
CA VAL A 128 6.87 5.08 7.21
C VAL A 128 7.11 4.35 8.52
N TRP A 129 7.02 3.04 8.48
CA TRP A 129 7.26 2.15 9.61
C TRP A 129 8.73 1.76 9.66
N MET A 130 9.35 1.76 10.82
CA MET A 130 10.66 1.16 10.99
C MET A 130 10.51 -0.36 11.06
N THR A 131 11.45 -1.09 10.47
CA THR A 131 11.53 -2.56 10.51
C THR A 131 12.86 -3.01 11.10
N ARG A 132 13.03 -4.33 11.31
CA ARG A 132 14.28 -4.92 11.85
C ARG A 132 15.53 -4.60 11.02
N ALA A 133 15.39 -4.28 9.74
CA ALA A 133 16.51 -4.04 8.83
C ALA A 133 16.39 -2.76 7.98
N GLY A 134 15.48 -1.86 8.35
CA GLY A 134 15.29 -0.61 7.62
C GLY A 134 13.92 0.00 7.87
N TRP A 135 13.12 0.18 6.80
CA TRP A 135 11.82 0.82 6.88
C TRP A 135 10.84 0.24 5.86
N ALA A 136 9.55 0.52 6.06
CA ALA A 136 8.49 0.07 5.15
C ALA A 136 7.40 1.13 4.97
N MET A 137 6.89 1.27 3.75
CA MET A 137 5.57 1.81 3.47
C MET A 137 4.59 0.65 3.55
N TYR A 138 3.51 0.82 4.33
CA TYR A 138 2.56 -0.24 4.60
C TYR A 138 1.14 0.20 4.30
N GLY A 139 0.43 -0.62 3.54
CA GLY A 139 -1.00 -0.52 3.29
C GLY A 139 -1.73 -1.79 3.71
N LEU A 140 -2.96 -1.62 4.21
CA LEU A 140 -3.80 -2.69 4.71
C LEU A 140 -3.92 -3.86 3.71
N GLY A 141 -3.72 -5.08 4.19
CA GLY A 141 -3.83 -6.30 3.39
C GLY A 141 -2.53 -6.74 2.71
N GLY A 142 -1.39 -6.06 2.97
CA GLY A 142 -0.11 -6.46 2.41
C GLY A 142 0.31 -5.67 1.16
N GLN A 143 -0.14 -4.43 1.04
CA GLN A 143 0.43 -3.46 0.11
C GLN A 143 1.74 -2.96 0.74
N LEU A 144 2.85 -3.62 0.48
CA LEU A 144 4.11 -3.33 1.15
C LEU A 144 5.18 -2.81 0.19
N ALA A 145 6.02 -1.91 0.71
CA ALA A 145 7.30 -1.58 0.15
C ALA A 145 8.32 -1.59 1.30
N VAL A 146 8.99 -2.72 1.49
CA VAL A 146 10.00 -2.95 2.54
C VAL A 146 11.36 -2.62 1.99
N VAL A 147 12.14 -1.83 2.70
CA VAL A 147 13.46 -1.38 2.27
C VAL A 147 14.52 -1.71 3.31
N CYS A 148 15.58 -2.35 2.87
CA CYS A 148 16.75 -2.73 3.65
C CYS A 148 18.01 -2.10 3.05
N PRO A 149 18.36 -0.87 3.44
CA PRO A 149 19.42 -0.11 2.79
C PRO A 149 20.81 -0.76 2.88
N GLU A 150 21.08 -1.46 3.97
CA GLU A 150 22.40 -2.11 4.21
C GLU A 150 22.75 -3.11 3.11
N LYS A 151 21.77 -3.84 2.58
CA LYS A 151 21.97 -4.82 1.51
C LYS A 151 21.54 -4.32 0.13
N ASP A 152 21.16 -3.05 -0.01
CA ASP A 152 20.61 -2.46 -1.24
C ASP A 152 19.39 -3.25 -1.80
N VAL A 153 18.49 -3.67 -0.91
CA VAL A 153 17.34 -4.51 -1.25
C VAL A 153 16.03 -3.82 -0.91
N CYS A 154 15.04 -3.94 -1.78
CA CYS A 154 13.66 -3.63 -1.46
C CYS A 154 12.71 -4.72 -1.97
N LEU A 155 11.67 -5.00 -1.17
CA LEU A 155 10.54 -5.87 -1.53
C LEU A 155 9.31 -5.00 -1.74
N CYS A 156 8.62 -5.17 -2.87
CA CYS A 156 7.30 -4.59 -3.08
C CYS A 156 6.27 -5.70 -3.27
N THR A 157 5.13 -5.61 -2.58
CA THR A 157 4.02 -6.55 -2.71
C THR A 157 2.70 -5.83 -2.90
N ILE A 158 1.78 -6.48 -3.63
CA ILE A 158 0.37 -6.15 -3.69
C ILE A 158 -0.38 -7.44 -3.36
N ALA A 159 -1.04 -7.48 -2.22
CA ALA A 159 -1.68 -8.66 -1.70
C ALA A 159 -3.03 -8.34 -1.04
N ASP A 160 -3.85 -9.35 -0.81
CA ASP A 160 -5.04 -9.25 0.02
C ASP A 160 -5.00 -10.33 1.12
N THR A 161 -4.46 -9.96 2.26
CA THR A 161 -4.35 -10.84 3.44
C THR A 161 -5.38 -10.52 4.52
N ARG A 162 -6.43 -9.75 4.19
CA ARG A 162 -7.39 -9.24 5.19
C ARG A 162 -8.18 -10.34 5.92
N LEU A 163 -8.26 -11.54 5.36
CA LEU A 163 -8.88 -12.70 5.99
C LEU A 163 -7.93 -13.51 6.89
N ASP A 164 -6.63 -13.20 6.86
CA ASP A 164 -5.63 -13.82 7.73
C ASP A 164 -5.14 -12.79 8.75
N PRO A 165 -5.42 -12.96 10.06
CA PRO A 165 -5.03 -12.00 11.10
C PRO A 165 -3.53 -11.73 11.20
N ILE A 166 -2.70 -12.65 10.70
CA ILE A 166 -1.24 -12.53 10.68
C ILE A 166 -0.67 -12.50 9.26
N GLY A 167 -1.53 -12.29 8.25
CA GLY A 167 -1.14 -12.41 6.85
C GLY A 167 -0.01 -11.46 6.44
N VAL A 168 -0.05 -10.22 6.92
CA VAL A 168 1.03 -9.25 6.69
C VAL A 168 2.32 -9.70 7.37
N GLN A 169 2.26 -10.19 8.61
CA GLN A 169 3.43 -10.71 9.32
C GLN A 169 4.04 -11.93 8.60
N ARG A 170 3.22 -12.78 7.96
CA ARG A 170 3.74 -13.89 7.13
C ARG A 170 4.54 -13.39 5.93
N ILE A 171 4.14 -12.28 5.30
CA ILE A 171 4.92 -11.68 4.20
C ILE A 171 6.27 -11.20 4.74
N TYR A 172 6.30 -10.51 5.88
CA TYR A 172 7.54 -10.09 6.52
C TYR A 172 8.42 -11.28 6.87
N ASN A 173 7.86 -12.32 7.50
CA ASN A 173 8.62 -13.52 7.87
C ASN A 173 9.20 -14.22 6.64
N ALA A 174 8.40 -14.45 5.60
CA ALA A 174 8.88 -15.04 4.34
C ALA A 174 10.03 -14.23 3.73
N PHE A 175 9.94 -12.90 3.76
CA PHE A 175 11.01 -12.06 3.26
C PHE A 175 12.25 -12.11 4.16
N PHE A 176 12.10 -11.85 5.45
CA PHE A 176 13.25 -11.70 6.35
C PHE A 176 13.92 -13.01 6.72
N ASP A 177 13.16 -14.12 6.78
CA ASP A 177 13.68 -15.40 7.22
C ASP A 177 14.16 -16.25 6.04
N GLU A 178 13.49 -16.15 4.85
CA GLU A 178 13.74 -17.03 3.71
C GLU A 178 14.50 -16.36 2.55
N ILE A 179 14.40 -15.03 2.39
CA ILE A 179 14.98 -14.31 1.24
C ILE A 179 16.12 -13.40 1.66
N TYR A 180 15.87 -12.54 2.62
CA TYR A 180 16.81 -11.49 3.03
C TYR A 180 18.20 -12.01 3.48
N PRO A 181 18.35 -13.17 4.16
CA PRO A 181 19.65 -13.69 4.52
C PRO A 181 20.58 -13.88 3.32
N TYR A 182 20.02 -14.25 2.18
CA TYR A 182 20.77 -14.53 0.94
C TYR A 182 21.00 -13.31 0.05
N CYS A 183 20.36 -12.16 0.34
CA CYS A 183 20.59 -10.95 -0.42
C CYS A 183 22.01 -10.42 -0.24
N GLY A 184 22.67 -10.03 -1.35
CA GLY A 184 24.04 -9.52 -1.36
C GLY A 184 25.13 -10.59 -1.30
N MET A 185 24.80 -11.86 -1.39
CA MET A 185 25.79 -12.95 -1.55
C MET A 185 26.27 -13.02 -3.00
N GLU A 186 27.58 -12.92 -3.23
CA GLU A 186 28.18 -12.90 -4.58
C GLU A 186 28.07 -14.25 -5.34
N ASP A 187 27.77 -15.34 -4.65
CA ASP A 187 27.89 -16.72 -5.15
C ASP A 187 26.56 -17.47 -5.23
N MET A 188 25.49 -16.77 -5.48
CA MET A 188 24.23 -17.40 -5.82
C MET A 188 24.26 -17.81 -7.29
N SER A 189 24.62 -19.07 -7.56
CA SER A 189 24.21 -19.71 -8.83
C SER A 189 22.72 -19.42 -9.02
N PRO A 190 22.28 -18.91 -10.20
CA PRO A 190 20.89 -18.59 -10.39
C PRO A 190 20.07 -19.84 -10.08
N VAL A 191 19.41 -19.85 -8.94
CA VAL A 191 18.38 -20.82 -8.64
C VAL A 191 17.38 -20.60 -9.75
N ARG A 192 17.36 -21.49 -10.74
CA ARG A 192 16.23 -21.61 -11.62
C ARG A 192 15.07 -21.96 -10.70
N LEU A 193 14.37 -20.94 -10.26
CA LEU A 193 13.00 -21.11 -9.84
C LEU A 193 12.35 -21.70 -11.09
N SER A 194 12.25 -23.03 -11.13
CA SER A 194 11.24 -23.66 -11.94
C SER A 194 9.97 -22.91 -11.58
N PRO A 195 9.34 -22.17 -12.50
CA PRO A 195 8.00 -21.76 -12.29
C PRO A 195 7.13 -23.02 -12.43
N GLU A 196 7.19 -23.94 -11.50
CA GLU A 196 5.98 -24.60 -11.08
C GLU A 196 5.16 -23.54 -10.32
N ILE A 197 4.83 -22.45 -11.04
CA ILE A 197 3.49 -21.93 -10.96
C ILE A 197 2.67 -23.15 -11.34
N GLN A 198 2.30 -23.93 -10.32
CA GLN A 198 1.16 -24.82 -10.53
C GLN A 198 0.09 -23.86 -11.03
N PRO A 199 -0.34 -23.96 -12.29
CA PRO A 199 -1.49 -23.20 -12.74
C PRO A 199 -2.49 -23.50 -11.65
N LEU A 200 -3.01 -22.49 -10.95
CA LEU A 200 -4.09 -22.57 -9.96
C LEU A 200 -4.95 -23.69 -10.49
N GLY A 201 -4.78 -24.90 -9.92
CA GLY A 201 -5.02 -26.13 -10.63
C GLY A 201 -6.40 -25.99 -11.21
N ASN A 202 -6.62 -26.37 -12.44
CA ASN A 202 -7.94 -26.35 -13.03
C ASN A 202 -8.89 -26.88 -12.00
N ASN A 203 -9.32 -25.98 -11.09
CA ASN A 203 -10.38 -26.27 -10.18
C ASN A 203 -11.57 -26.43 -11.11
N PRO A 204 -12.06 -27.66 -11.36
CA PRO A 204 -13.19 -27.87 -12.25
C PRO A 204 -14.41 -27.07 -11.81
N ALA A 205 -14.43 -26.56 -10.55
CA ALA A 205 -15.38 -25.58 -10.06
C ALA A 205 -15.08 -24.13 -10.54
N CYS A 206 -13.94 -23.85 -11.16
CA CYS A 206 -13.61 -22.58 -11.82
C CYS A 206 -13.59 -22.67 -13.35
N ALA A 207 -14.07 -23.75 -13.96
CA ALA A 207 -14.50 -23.72 -15.34
C ALA A 207 -15.68 -22.74 -15.39
N LEU A 208 -15.39 -21.47 -15.76
CA LEU A 208 -16.41 -20.49 -16.07
C LEU A 208 -17.27 -21.08 -17.17
N ASP A 209 -18.48 -21.51 -16.82
CA ASP A 209 -19.47 -21.95 -17.78
C ASP A 209 -19.73 -20.81 -18.78
N ALA A 210 -20.06 -21.15 -20.03
CA ALA A 210 -20.21 -20.23 -21.15
C ALA A 210 -21.32 -19.17 -20.98
N SER A 211 -22.03 -19.18 -19.88
CA SER A 211 -23.00 -18.16 -19.45
C SER A 211 -22.85 -17.87 -17.98
N PRO A 212 -21.86 -17.07 -17.58
CA PRO A 212 -21.52 -16.87 -16.18
C PRO A 212 -22.49 -15.89 -15.52
N VAL A 213 -23.68 -16.39 -15.20
CA VAL A 213 -24.63 -15.72 -14.32
C VAL A 213 -24.63 -16.48 -13.00
N TYR A 214 -24.19 -15.81 -11.93
CA TYR A 214 -24.16 -16.35 -10.59
C TYR A 214 -25.28 -15.76 -9.76
N HIS A 215 -26.13 -16.62 -9.18
CA HIS A 215 -27.16 -16.24 -8.21
C HIS A 215 -26.70 -16.60 -6.81
N PHE A 216 -26.80 -15.67 -5.90
CA PHE A 216 -26.47 -15.89 -4.49
C PHE A 216 -27.72 -16.41 -3.78
N ALA A 217 -27.71 -17.67 -3.35
CA ALA A 217 -28.83 -18.33 -2.67
C ALA A 217 -29.03 -17.91 -1.20
N ALA A 218 -28.08 -17.17 -0.63
CA ALA A 218 -28.14 -16.71 0.75
C ALA A 218 -27.62 -15.27 0.86
N PRO A 219 -28.01 -14.52 1.90
CA PRO A 219 -27.44 -13.23 2.19
C PRO A 219 -25.89 -13.31 2.29
N ASN A 220 -25.20 -12.42 1.62
CA ASN A 220 -23.76 -12.33 1.67
C ASN A 220 -23.33 -10.92 2.13
N PRO A 221 -22.10 -10.73 2.62
CA PRO A 221 -21.64 -9.44 3.17
C PRO A 221 -21.73 -8.26 2.21
N LEU A 222 -21.71 -8.54 0.90
CA LEU A 222 -21.80 -7.52 -0.15
C LEU A 222 -23.23 -7.21 -0.56
N GLY A 223 -24.22 -7.96 -0.06
CA GLY A 223 -25.63 -7.79 -0.39
C GLY A 223 -25.96 -8.08 -1.86
N LEU A 224 -25.17 -8.92 -2.53
CA LEU A 224 -25.36 -9.24 -3.94
C LEU A 224 -26.45 -10.30 -4.12
N ALA A 225 -27.35 -10.09 -5.08
CA ALA A 225 -28.33 -11.07 -5.52
C ALA A 225 -27.87 -11.83 -6.76
N ARG A 226 -27.20 -11.13 -7.67
CA ARG A 226 -26.77 -11.68 -8.94
C ARG A 226 -25.48 -11.02 -9.42
N VAL A 227 -24.62 -11.79 -10.06
CA VAL A 227 -23.44 -11.31 -10.78
C VAL A 227 -23.40 -11.98 -12.16
N GLU A 228 -23.19 -11.21 -13.20
CA GLU A 228 -23.09 -11.68 -14.59
C GLU A 228 -21.85 -11.11 -15.24
N LEU A 229 -21.11 -11.96 -15.97
CA LEU A 229 -20.00 -11.53 -16.81
C LEU A 229 -20.45 -11.48 -18.28
N ARG A 230 -20.44 -10.28 -18.87
CA ARG A 230 -20.69 -10.08 -20.32
C ARG A 230 -19.43 -9.60 -21.02
N GLY A 231 -18.74 -10.50 -21.73
CA GLY A 231 -17.42 -10.19 -22.28
C GLY A 231 -16.45 -9.79 -21.16
N ASN A 232 -15.95 -8.55 -21.18
CA ASN A 232 -15.06 -8.00 -20.15
C ASN A 232 -15.79 -7.12 -19.11
N THR A 233 -17.13 -7.14 -19.09
CA THR A 233 -17.94 -6.31 -18.20
C THR A 233 -18.59 -7.17 -17.12
N LEU A 234 -18.36 -6.84 -15.85
CA LEU A 234 -19.03 -7.44 -14.71
C LEU A 234 -20.28 -6.61 -14.36
N ILE A 235 -21.45 -7.26 -14.39
CA ILE A 235 -22.74 -6.65 -14.03
C ILE A 235 -23.19 -7.31 -12.75
N TRP A 236 -23.63 -6.52 -11.76
CA TRP A 236 -24.18 -7.05 -10.51
C TRP A 236 -25.51 -6.39 -10.15
N GLU A 237 -26.33 -7.13 -9.43
CA GLU A 237 -27.58 -6.67 -8.85
C GLU A 237 -27.53 -6.86 -7.33
N ASN A 238 -27.97 -5.85 -6.59
CA ASN A 238 -28.12 -5.94 -5.15
C ASN A 238 -29.43 -6.64 -4.77
N ALA A 239 -29.41 -7.38 -3.63
CA ALA A 239 -30.60 -8.02 -3.09
C ALA A 239 -31.70 -7.04 -2.61
N ARG A 240 -31.41 -5.73 -2.63
CA ARG A 240 -32.32 -4.68 -2.15
C ARG A 240 -32.98 -3.86 -3.28
N GLY A 241 -32.75 -4.21 -4.53
CA GLY A 241 -33.29 -3.51 -5.71
C GLY A 241 -32.52 -2.26 -6.06
#